data_2d74310c7b911f2e561e25cdcb7b18f4
#
_entry.id   2d74310c7b911f2e561e25cdcb7b18f4
#
_cell.length_a   1.000
_cell.length_b   1.000
_cell.length_c   1.000
_cell.angle_alpha   90.00
_cell.angle_beta   90.00
_cell.angle_gamma   90.00
#
_symmetry.space_group_name_H-M   'P 1'
#
loop_
_entity.id
_entity.type
_entity.pdbx_description
1 polymer ?
#
loop_
_entity_poly.entity_id
_entity_poly.type
_entity_poly.pdbx_seq_one_letter_code
_entity_poly.pdbx_strand_id
1 'polypeptide(L)'
;MLFVGIDVSKDKFDACGIGDSGKKVFALTASMDRNGFEKLVLHLKNHARLLGLESTACYHLALFSYLTAQGYRVVIINPRLISNVVKRPQPRE
;
A
#
# COMPACT_ATOMS: atom_id res chain seq x y z
N MET A 1 -3.93 -15.98 -1.51
CA MET A 1 -3.88 -14.79 -0.67
C MET A 1 -3.28 -13.62 -1.41
N LEU A 2 -3.75 -12.44 -1.18
CA LEU A 2 -3.25 -11.25 -1.85
C LEU A 2 -2.61 -10.31 -0.84
N PHE A 3 -1.38 -9.93 -1.09
CA PHE A 3 -0.70 -8.91 -0.30
C PHE A 3 -0.69 -7.63 -1.11
N VAL A 4 -1.01 -6.51 -0.49
CA VAL A 4 -1.02 -5.23 -1.17
C VAL A 4 -0.04 -4.29 -0.47
N GLY A 5 0.94 -3.83 -1.20
CA GLY A 5 1.89 -2.85 -0.69
C GLY A 5 1.47 -1.47 -1.16
N ILE A 6 1.47 -0.51 -0.26
CA ILE A 6 1.01 0.84 -0.56
C ILE A 6 2.04 1.86 -0.11
N ASP A 7 2.48 2.67 -1.05
CA ASP A 7 3.43 3.74 -0.79
C ASP A 7 2.68 5.06 -0.83
N VAL A 8 2.63 5.75 0.30
CA VAL A 8 1.79 6.94 0.46
C VAL A 8 2.63 8.20 0.47
N SER A 9 2.18 9.20 -0.25
CA SER A 9 2.77 10.52 -0.19
C SER A 9 1.67 11.53 0.09
N LYS A 10 2.00 12.80 0.06
CA LYS A 10 1.06 13.83 0.47
C LYS A 10 -0.24 13.81 -0.34
N ASP A 11 -0.11 13.76 -1.65
CA ASP A 11 -1.28 13.93 -2.52
C ASP A 11 -1.76 12.68 -3.20
N LYS A 12 -0.97 11.62 -3.16
CA LYS A 12 -1.33 10.39 -3.86
C LYS A 12 -0.70 9.18 -3.22
N PHE A 13 -1.13 8.01 -3.64
CA PHE A 13 -0.51 6.77 -3.22
C PHE A 13 -0.37 5.82 -4.40
N ASP A 14 0.58 4.91 -4.29
CA ASP A 14 0.77 3.84 -5.26
C ASP A 14 0.51 2.53 -4.56
N ALA A 15 -0.31 1.70 -5.13
CA ALA A 15 -0.64 0.40 -4.56
C ALA A 15 -0.32 -0.70 -5.56
N CYS A 16 0.20 -1.80 -5.05
CA CYS A 16 0.53 -2.94 -5.89
C CYS A 16 0.08 -4.21 -5.19
N GLY A 17 -0.71 -5.00 -5.86
CA GLY A 17 -1.20 -6.26 -5.31
C GLY A 17 -0.39 -7.42 -5.86
N ILE A 18 0.07 -8.30 -4.97
CA ILE A 18 0.88 -9.45 -5.31
C ILE A 18 0.18 -10.71 -4.86
N GLY A 19 0.00 -11.63 -5.78
CA GLY A 19 -0.69 -12.87 -5.48
C GLY A 19 0.25 -13.93 -4.93
N ASP A 20 -0.30 -15.11 -4.70
CA ASP A 20 0.43 -16.21 -4.09
C ASP A 20 1.69 -16.62 -4.86
N SER A 21 1.65 -16.51 -6.16
CA SER A 21 2.79 -16.94 -6.97
C SER A 21 3.85 -15.85 -7.07
N GLY A 22 3.65 -14.74 -6.40
CA GLY A 22 4.59 -13.62 -6.51
C GLY A 22 4.32 -12.73 -7.70
N LYS A 23 3.29 -13.02 -8.46
CA LYS A 23 2.97 -12.21 -9.62
C LYS A 23 2.15 -11.00 -9.25
N LYS A 24 2.42 -9.92 -9.96
CA LYS A 24 1.65 -8.70 -9.78
C LYS A 24 0.23 -8.93 -10.30
N VAL A 25 -0.74 -8.64 -9.47
CA VAL A 25 -2.14 -8.78 -9.82
C VAL A 25 -2.69 -7.44 -10.30
N PHE A 26 -2.29 -6.36 -9.64
CA PHE A 26 -2.68 -5.03 -10.10
C PHE A 26 -1.67 -3.98 -9.61
N ALA A 27 -1.71 -2.84 -10.26
CA ALA A 27 -0.95 -1.68 -9.81
C ALA A 27 -1.85 -0.48 -10.01
N LEU A 28 -1.83 0.44 -9.08
CA LEU A 28 -2.75 1.57 -9.07
C LEU A 28 -2.08 2.78 -8.48
N THR A 29 -2.26 3.93 -9.11
CA THR A 29 -1.90 5.22 -8.52
C THR A 29 -3.19 6.00 -8.37
N ALA A 30 -3.43 6.53 -7.19
CA ALA A 30 -4.69 7.24 -6.93
C ALA A 30 -4.46 8.38 -5.95
N SER A 31 -5.43 9.26 -5.89
CA SER A 31 -5.33 10.45 -5.04
C SER A 31 -5.57 10.10 -3.56
N MET A 32 -4.99 10.92 -2.70
CA MET A 32 -5.15 10.74 -1.25
C MET A 32 -6.43 11.40 -0.78
N ASP A 33 -7.55 10.90 -1.29
CA ASP A 33 -8.86 11.37 -0.89
C ASP A 33 -9.84 10.21 -1.05
N ARG A 34 -11.08 10.48 -0.72
CA ARG A 34 -12.09 9.44 -0.75
C ARG A 34 -12.21 8.75 -2.11
N ASN A 35 -12.13 9.52 -3.19
CA ASN A 35 -12.21 8.94 -4.52
C ASN A 35 -11.09 7.95 -4.77
N GLY A 36 -9.89 8.30 -4.38
CA GLY A 36 -8.74 7.40 -4.54
C GLY A 36 -8.87 6.18 -3.67
N PHE A 37 -9.33 6.35 -2.43
CA PHE A 37 -9.51 5.23 -1.52
C PHE A 37 -10.55 4.25 -2.06
N GLU A 38 -11.63 4.76 -2.63
CA GLU A 38 -12.67 3.91 -3.20
C GLU A 38 -12.16 3.12 -4.40
N LYS A 39 -11.29 3.73 -5.19
CA LYS A 39 -10.68 3.02 -6.31
C LYS A 39 -9.85 1.85 -5.82
N LEU A 40 -9.10 2.07 -4.76
CA LEU A 40 -8.31 0.99 -4.18
C LEU A 40 -9.20 -0.15 -3.72
N VAL A 41 -10.26 0.17 -3.01
CA VAL A 41 -11.16 -0.85 -2.48
C VAL A 41 -11.77 -1.68 -3.61
N LEU A 42 -12.04 -1.09 -4.75
CA LEU A 42 -12.56 -1.85 -5.88
C LEU A 42 -11.59 -2.95 -6.30
N HIS A 43 -10.30 -2.71 -6.18
CA HIS A 43 -9.32 -3.72 -6.54
C HIS A 43 -9.15 -4.76 -5.44
N LEU A 44 -9.53 -4.43 -4.22
CA LEU A 44 -9.33 -5.33 -3.10
C LEU A 44 -10.44 -6.33 -2.90
N LYS A 45 -11.67 -5.98 -3.31
CA LYS A 45 -12.83 -6.78 -3.05
C LYS A 45 -12.57 -8.24 -3.03
N ASN A 46 -12.90 -8.91 -2.04
CA ASN A 46 -12.84 -10.36 -1.92
C ASN A 46 -11.46 -11.00 -2.00
N HIS A 47 -10.43 -10.21 -2.27
CA HIS A 47 -9.11 -10.79 -2.50
C HIS A 47 -8.08 -10.46 -1.46
N ALA A 48 -8.04 -9.23 -1.04
CA ALA A 48 -6.97 -8.78 -0.17
C ALA A 48 -7.07 -9.39 1.21
N ARG A 49 -5.94 -9.76 1.75
CA ARG A 49 -5.88 -10.29 3.09
C ARG A 49 -4.99 -9.46 3.97
N LEU A 50 -3.98 -8.84 3.40
CA LEU A 50 -3.04 -8.05 4.18
C LEU A 50 -2.56 -6.87 3.35
N LEU A 51 -2.65 -5.69 3.94
CA LEU A 51 -2.17 -4.48 3.30
C LEU A 51 -1.04 -3.90 4.13
N GLY A 52 0.03 -3.52 3.47
CA GLY A 52 1.15 -2.87 4.13
C GLY A 52 1.27 -1.46 3.65
N LEU A 53 1.23 -0.52 4.57
CA LEU A 53 1.36 0.89 4.27
C LEU A 53 2.71 1.42 4.66
N GLU A 54 3.34 2.12 3.74
CA GLU A 54 4.57 2.82 4.01
C GLU A 54 4.33 4.30 3.73
N SER A 55 4.79 5.16 4.59
CA SER A 55 4.59 6.59 4.42
C SER A 55 5.72 7.39 5.03
N THR A 56 6.06 8.49 4.40
CA THR A 56 6.91 9.47 5.04
C THR A 56 5.97 10.37 5.83
N ALA A 57 6.42 10.87 6.94
CA ALA A 57 5.61 11.70 7.80
C ALA A 57 4.34 10.95 8.20
N CYS A 58 3.23 11.64 8.29
CA CYS A 58 1.99 11.05 8.77
C CYS A 58 0.90 10.99 7.71
N TYR A 59 1.28 11.03 6.45
CA TYR A 59 0.29 11.07 5.38
C TYR A 59 -0.54 9.79 5.28
N HIS A 60 -0.04 8.69 5.84
CA HIS A 60 -0.77 7.42 5.77
C HIS A 60 -2.01 7.35 6.66
N LEU A 61 -2.15 8.28 7.61
CA LEU A 61 -3.20 8.14 8.62
C LEU A 61 -4.62 8.08 8.07
N ALA A 62 -4.93 8.95 7.12
CA ALA A 62 -6.27 8.95 6.55
C ALA A 62 -6.60 7.64 5.84
N LEU A 63 -5.65 7.15 5.05
CA LEU A 63 -5.86 5.90 4.33
C LEU A 63 -5.93 4.73 5.30
N PHE A 64 -5.08 4.72 6.31
CA PHE A 64 -5.10 3.68 7.32
C PHE A 64 -6.47 3.61 8.00
N SER A 65 -6.98 4.76 8.42
CA SER A 65 -8.29 4.81 9.06
C SER A 65 -9.40 4.34 8.15
N TYR A 66 -9.36 4.77 6.90
CA TYR A 66 -10.37 4.39 5.95
C TYR A 66 -10.39 2.87 5.73
N LEU A 67 -9.21 2.28 5.50
CA LEU A 67 -9.13 0.86 5.22
C LEU A 67 -9.49 0.01 6.42
N THR A 68 -9.07 0.40 7.61
CA THR A 68 -9.41 -0.37 8.80
C THR A 68 -10.90 -0.29 9.09
N ALA A 69 -11.51 0.86 8.83
CA ALA A 69 -12.96 1.01 8.99
C ALA A 69 -13.72 0.12 8.00
N GLN A 70 -13.11 -0.18 6.86
CA GLN A 70 -13.72 -1.08 5.88
C GLN A 70 -13.49 -2.55 6.22
N GLY A 71 -12.77 -2.82 7.29
CA GLY A 71 -12.54 -4.19 7.73
C GLY A 71 -11.26 -4.84 7.22
N TYR A 72 -10.42 -4.08 6.55
CA TYR A 72 -9.17 -4.65 6.04
C TYR A 72 -8.09 -4.69 7.11
N ARG A 73 -7.22 -5.66 6.98
CA ARG A 73 -6.10 -5.81 7.88
C ARG A 73 -4.93 -5.03 7.33
N VAL A 74 -4.52 -4.00 8.04
CA VAL A 74 -3.50 -3.08 7.58
C VAL A 74 -2.37 -2.98 8.57
N VAL A 75 -1.14 -3.07 8.08
CA VAL A 75 0.03 -2.88 8.94
C VAL A 75 0.81 -1.69 8.41
N ILE A 76 1.45 -0.98 9.33
CA ILE A 76 2.30 0.14 8.97
C ILE A 76 3.72 -0.37 8.88
N ILE A 77 4.37 -0.10 7.77
CA ILE A 77 5.71 -0.59 7.51
C ILE A 77 6.70 0.55 7.65
N ASN A 78 7.78 0.29 8.33
CA ASN A 78 8.83 1.28 8.51
C ASN A 78 9.46 1.61 7.14
N PRO A 79 9.40 2.86 6.70
CA PRO A 79 9.96 3.24 5.40
C PRO A 79 11.42 2.89 5.24
N ARG A 80 12.20 2.97 6.33
CA ARG A 80 13.58 2.63 6.27
C ARG A 80 13.80 1.20 5.90
N LEU A 81 12.98 0.30 6.42
CA LEU A 81 13.08 -1.10 6.10
C LEU A 81 12.80 -1.33 4.64
N ILE A 82 11.75 -0.70 4.14
CA ILE A 82 11.38 -0.85 2.75
C ILE A 82 12.49 -0.35 1.83
N SER A 83 13.03 0.79 2.13
CA SER A 83 14.12 1.34 1.34
C SER A 83 15.30 0.40 1.26
N ASN A 84 15.68 -0.16 2.40
CA ASN A 84 16.82 -1.04 2.44
C ASN A 84 16.60 -2.35 1.69
N VAL A 85 15.41 -2.85 1.75
CA VAL A 85 15.13 -4.15 1.15
C VAL A 85 14.76 -4.05 -0.32
N VAL A 86 13.99 -3.05 -0.65
CA VAL A 86 13.45 -2.95 -1.99
C VAL A 86 14.27 -2.08 -2.90
N LYS A 87 14.69 -0.96 -2.40
CA LYS A 87 15.39 -0.07 -3.22
C LYS A 87 16.79 -0.31 -3.30
N ARG A 88 17.40 -1.02 -2.77
CA ARG A 88 18.60 -1.15 -2.75
C ARG A 88 19.24 -1.61 -3.42
N PRO A 89 19.50 -1.80 -3.77
CA PRO A 89 20.46 -2.32 -4.05
C PRO A 89 21.46 -1.52 -4.42
N GLN A 90 21.74 -0.79 -4.35
CA GLN A 90 22.67 -0.15 -4.67
C GLN A 90 23.56 -0.08 -3.91
N PRO A 91 24.41 -0.23 -4.08
CA PRO A 91 25.34 -0.31 -3.23
C PRO A 91 25.83 0.88 -2.91
N ARG A 92 26.04 1.28 -2.66
CA ARG A 92 26.52 2.08 -2.20
C ARG A 92 27.35 2.25 -1.83
N GLU A 93 27.53 2.37 -1.87
CA GLU A 93 28.32 2.41 -1.57
C GLU A 93 28.67 2.60 -1.35
#